data_a2248203b1fc5f720d646c0456779293
#
_entry.id   a2248203b1fc5f720d646c0456779293
#
_cell.length_a   1.000
_cell.length_b   1.000
_cell.length_c   1.000
_cell.angle_alpha   90.00
_cell.angle_beta   90.00
_cell.angle_gamma   90.00
#
_symmetry.space_group_name_H-M   'P 1'
#
loop_
_entity.id
_entity.type
_entity.pdbx_description
1 polymer ?
#
loop_
_entity_poly.entity_id
_entity_poly.type
_entity_poly.pdbx_seq_one_letter_code
_entity_poly.pdbx_strand_id
1 'polypeptide(L)'
;MRFVINVLSSSSAPSTRRALRFAQAVLAGGHEIVRVFFYQEGVLTASSNLVVAQDQQDIAQQWQTFINQHQLDAVVCIAAALRRGILDQAEAQRYQRQAVNLAHGYQLSGLGQLHDGLQQADRVISFGGE
;
A
#
# COMPACT_ATOMS: atom_id res chain seq x y z
N MET A 1 -17.13 -9.99 7.40
CA MET A 1 -16.66 -10.17 6.02
C MET A 1 -15.15 -9.99 5.94
N ARG A 2 -14.56 -10.55 4.92
CA ARG A 2 -13.12 -10.48 4.66
C ARG A 2 -12.90 -9.66 3.40
N PHE A 3 -12.07 -8.62 3.49
CA PHE A 3 -11.85 -7.66 2.42
C PHE A 3 -10.43 -7.69 1.90
N VAL A 4 -10.28 -7.50 0.59
CA VAL A 4 -9.03 -7.06 -0.04
C VAL A 4 -9.25 -5.63 -0.51
N ILE A 5 -8.30 -4.76 -0.24
CA ILE A 5 -8.35 -3.35 -0.64
C ILE A 5 -7.24 -3.09 -1.63
N ASN A 6 -7.58 -2.62 -2.83
CA ASN A 6 -6.62 -2.20 -3.85
C ASN A 6 -6.47 -0.69 -3.83
N VAL A 7 -5.24 -0.21 -3.72
CA VAL A 7 -4.92 1.21 -3.75
C VAL A 7 -4.15 1.50 -5.03
N LEU A 8 -4.76 2.24 -5.95
CA LEU A 8 -4.26 2.44 -7.30
C LEU A 8 -3.69 3.83 -7.55
N SER A 9 -3.90 4.77 -6.62
CA SER A 9 -3.43 6.15 -6.74
C SER A 9 -2.43 6.48 -5.63
N SER A 10 -1.60 7.51 -5.86
CA SER A 10 -0.60 7.93 -4.89
C SER A 10 -1.25 8.55 -3.65
N SER A 11 -0.45 8.73 -2.60
CA SER A 11 -0.93 9.31 -1.34
C SER A 11 -1.40 10.76 -1.48
N SER A 12 -1.05 11.44 -2.56
CA SER A 12 -1.55 12.80 -2.83
C SER A 12 -2.96 12.82 -3.42
N ALA A 13 -3.46 11.67 -3.88
CA ALA A 13 -4.80 11.59 -4.47
C ALA A 13 -5.86 11.41 -3.39
N PRO A 14 -7.04 12.07 -3.53
CA PRO A 14 -8.12 11.91 -2.55
C PRO A 14 -8.60 10.46 -2.37
N SER A 15 -8.54 9.65 -3.44
CA SER A 15 -8.98 8.25 -3.36
C SER A 15 -8.14 7.44 -2.38
N THR A 16 -6.85 7.73 -2.24
CA THR A 16 -5.98 7.01 -1.31
C THR A 16 -6.32 7.32 0.14
N ARG A 17 -6.74 8.55 0.43
CA ARG A 17 -7.25 8.91 1.75
C ARG A 17 -8.58 8.23 2.03
N ARG A 18 -9.47 8.18 1.02
CA ARG A 18 -10.74 7.46 1.16
C ARG A 18 -10.52 5.97 1.40
N ALA A 19 -9.53 5.39 0.73
CA ALA A 19 -9.16 3.99 0.95
C ALA A 19 -8.75 3.74 2.40
N LEU A 20 -7.95 4.64 2.98
CA LEU A 20 -7.55 4.51 4.37
C LEU A 20 -8.76 4.60 5.33
N ARG A 21 -9.65 5.55 5.08
CA ARG A 21 -10.87 5.69 5.89
C ARG A 21 -11.76 4.45 5.77
N PHE A 22 -11.85 3.89 4.57
CA PHE A 22 -12.61 2.66 4.37
C PHE A 22 -11.97 1.50 5.15
N ALA A 23 -10.64 1.37 5.08
CA ALA A 23 -9.93 0.32 5.81
C ALA A 23 -10.14 0.44 7.31
N GLN A 24 -10.09 1.66 7.85
CA GLN A 24 -10.36 1.92 9.26
C GLN A 24 -11.78 1.50 9.63
N ALA A 25 -12.75 1.82 8.77
CA ALA A 25 -14.15 1.47 9.01
C ALA A 25 -14.37 -0.04 8.96
N VAL A 26 -13.68 -0.75 8.07
CA VAL A 26 -13.74 -2.21 7.98
C VAL A 26 -13.37 -2.85 9.32
N LEU A 27 -12.24 -2.44 9.89
CA LEU A 27 -11.79 -2.99 11.17
C LEU A 27 -12.69 -2.55 12.32
N ALA A 28 -13.14 -1.29 12.33
CA ALA A 28 -14.04 -0.78 13.36
C ALA A 28 -15.39 -1.51 13.35
N GLY A 29 -15.82 -1.97 12.19
CA GLY A 29 -17.06 -2.73 12.05
C GLY A 29 -16.94 -4.22 12.37
N GLY A 30 -15.76 -4.67 12.81
CA GLY A 30 -15.53 -6.07 13.16
C GLY A 30 -15.23 -6.98 11.97
N HIS A 31 -14.92 -6.40 10.81
CA HIS A 31 -14.55 -7.17 9.62
C HIS A 31 -13.03 -7.32 9.53
N GLU A 32 -12.59 -8.20 8.65
CA GLU A 32 -11.16 -8.47 8.43
C GLU A 32 -10.67 -7.85 7.14
N ILE A 33 -9.41 -7.44 7.13
CA ILE A 33 -8.66 -7.09 5.92
C ILE A 33 -7.67 -8.23 5.67
N VAL A 34 -7.88 -8.99 4.58
CA VAL A 34 -6.99 -10.07 4.18
C VAL A 34 -5.66 -9.49 3.69
N ARG A 35 -5.73 -8.44 2.89
CA ARG A 35 -4.57 -7.83 2.26
C ARG A 35 -4.91 -6.45 1.75
N VAL A 36 -3.95 -5.53 1.85
CA VAL A 36 -4.00 -4.26 1.14
C VAL A 36 -2.96 -4.35 0.02
N PHE A 37 -3.38 -4.14 -1.21
CA PHE A 37 -2.53 -4.27 -2.37
C PHE A 37 -2.36 -2.89 -3.03
N PHE A 38 -1.11 -2.44 -3.13
CA PHE A 38 -0.76 -1.15 -3.73
C PHE A 38 -0.23 -1.41 -5.13
N TYR A 39 -0.88 -0.84 -6.15
CA TYR A 39 -0.59 -1.08 -7.54
C TYR A 39 -0.60 0.24 -8.32
N GLN A 40 -0.01 0.24 -9.51
CA GLN A 40 0.11 1.46 -10.32
C GLN A 40 0.73 2.59 -9.50
N GLU A 41 0.19 3.80 -9.55
CA GLU A 41 0.70 4.92 -8.75
C GLU A 41 0.53 4.71 -7.25
N GLY A 42 -0.31 3.78 -6.84
CA GLY A 42 -0.49 3.44 -5.44
C GLY A 42 0.80 2.99 -4.74
N VAL A 43 1.74 2.43 -5.49
CA VAL A 43 3.03 1.99 -4.93
C VAL A 43 3.83 3.16 -4.34
N LEU A 44 3.60 4.38 -4.81
CA LEU A 44 4.29 5.57 -4.29
C LEU A 44 3.98 5.84 -2.82
N THR A 45 2.82 5.38 -2.34
CA THR A 45 2.45 5.50 -0.93
C THR A 45 3.45 4.77 -0.02
N ALA A 46 4.11 3.75 -0.53
CA ALA A 46 5.04 2.93 0.23
C ALA A 46 6.47 3.48 0.26
N SER A 47 6.72 4.63 -0.35
CA SER A 47 8.05 5.25 -0.32
C SER A 47 8.32 5.89 1.04
N SER A 48 9.49 5.62 1.61
CA SER A 48 9.92 6.23 2.87
C SER A 48 10.42 7.67 2.70
N ASN A 49 10.54 8.15 1.45
CA ASN A 49 11.11 9.45 1.16
C ASN A 49 10.10 10.55 0.88
N LEU A 50 8.80 10.27 1.07
CA LEU A 50 7.76 11.26 0.83
C LEU A 50 7.81 12.36 1.90
N VAL A 51 7.74 13.60 1.44
CA VAL A 51 7.70 14.78 2.30
C VAL A 51 6.46 15.59 1.92
N VAL A 52 5.66 15.93 2.91
CA VAL A 52 4.47 16.75 2.71
C VAL A 52 4.64 18.10 3.39
N ALA A 53 3.92 19.11 2.92
CA ALA A 53 3.93 20.43 3.54
C ALA A 53 3.35 20.35 4.96
N GLN A 54 3.80 21.23 5.86
CA GLN A 54 3.42 21.18 7.28
C GLN A 54 1.93 21.36 7.50
N ASP A 55 1.24 22.06 6.61
CA ASP A 55 -0.18 22.31 6.70
C ASP A 55 -1.04 21.24 6.03
N GLN A 56 -0.42 20.19 5.52
CA GLN A 56 -1.10 19.08 4.85
C GLN A 56 -1.03 17.81 5.68
N GLN A 57 -2.01 16.94 5.48
CA GLN A 57 -2.01 15.62 6.11
C GLN A 57 -1.05 14.70 5.36
N ASP A 58 -0.25 13.96 6.11
CA ASP A 58 0.65 12.96 5.55
C ASP A 58 -0.08 11.61 5.48
N ILE A 59 -0.77 11.40 4.36
CA ILE A 59 -1.58 10.20 4.17
C ILE A 59 -0.70 8.96 4.07
N ALA A 60 0.49 9.07 3.48
CA ALA A 60 1.41 7.93 3.41
C ALA A 60 1.84 7.48 4.81
N GLN A 61 2.14 8.43 5.68
CA GLN A 61 2.49 8.10 7.08
C GLN A 61 1.30 7.52 7.83
N GLN A 62 0.11 8.04 7.60
CA GLN A 62 -1.10 7.50 8.24
C GLN A 62 -1.36 6.07 7.79
N TRP A 63 -1.17 5.76 6.51
CA TRP A 63 -1.26 4.40 6.02
C TRP A 63 -0.23 3.48 6.69
N GLN A 64 1.02 3.92 6.76
CA GLN A 64 2.10 3.13 7.37
C GLN A 64 1.80 2.85 8.85
N THR A 65 1.38 3.87 9.58
CA THR A 65 1.00 3.71 10.99
C THR A 65 -0.13 2.71 11.15
N PHE A 66 -1.16 2.82 10.31
CA PHE A 66 -2.31 1.92 10.36
C PHE A 66 -1.91 0.48 10.05
N ILE A 67 -1.10 0.27 9.01
CA ILE A 67 -0.61 -1.06 8.63
C ILE A 67 0.19 -1.69 9.76
N ASN A 68 1.10 -0.94 10.36
CA ASN A 68 1.97 -1.46 11.42
C ASN A 68 1.18 -1.69 12.71
N GLN A 69 0.27 -0.80 13.04
CA GLN A 69 -0.54 -0.91 14.26
C GLN A 69 -1.41 -2.18 14.24
N HIS A 70 -1.98 -2.50 13.09
CA HIS A 70 -2.88 -3.65 12.95
C HIS A 70 -2.20 -4.86 12.33
N GLN A 71 -0.89 -4.78 12.08
CA GLN A 71 -0.09 -5.86 11.48
C GLN A 71 -0.74 -6.40 10.21
N LEU A 72 -1.17 -5.48 9.34
CA LEU A 72 -1.82 -5.82 8.08
C LEU A 72 -0.81 -6.35 7.07
N ASP A 73 -1.28 -7.24 6.21
CA ASP A 73 -0.50 -7.72 5.08
C ASP A 73 -0.60 -6.68 3.95
N ALA A 74 0.41 -5.82 3.84
CA ALA A 74 0.46 -4.74 2.87
C ALA A 74 1.47 -5.08 1.78
N VAL A 75 0.96 -5.45 0.62
CA VAL A 75 1.77 -5.88 -0.52
C VAL A 75 1.82 -4.77 -1.56
N VAL A 76 3.02 -4.51 -2.08
CA VAL A 76 3.29 -3.52 -3.11
C VAL A 76 3.71 -4.27 -4.38
N CYS A 77 3.06 -3.99 -5.50
CA CYS A 77 3.40 -4.63 -6.77
C CYS A 77 4.86 -4.34 -7.12
N ILE A 78 5.68 -5.39 -7.19
CA ILE A 78 7.13 -5.25 -7.39
C ILE A 78 7.46 -4.57 -8.72
N ALA A 79 6.81 -4.96 -9.81
CA ALA A 79 7.08 -4.37 -11.12
C ALA A 79 6.75 -2.87 -11.14
N ALA A 80 5.62 -2.49 -10.56
CA ALA A 80 5.20 -1.08 -10.51
C ALA A 80 6.13 -0.27 -9.59
N ALA A 81 6.57 -0.88 -8.48
CA ALA A 81 7.49 -0.23 -7.55
C ALA A 81 8.85 0.02 -8.18
N LEU A 82 9.42 -0.98 -8.84
CA LEU A 82 10.75 -0.85 -9.45
C LEU A 82 10.78 0.21 -10.54
N ARG A 83 9.71 0.30 -11.35
CA ARG A 83 9.61 1.33 -12.39
C ARG A 83 9.59 2.74 -11.80
N ARG A 84 9.21 2.88 -10.55
CA ARG A 84 9.06 4.17 -9.87
C ARG A 84 10.16 4.42 -8.85
N GLY A 85 11.20 3.57 -8.86
CA GLY A 85 12.36 3.76 -7.99
C GLY A 85 12.14 3.38 -6.55
N ILE A 86 11.17 2.53 -6.26
CA ILE A 86 10.92 2.04 -4.91
C ILE A 86 11.50 0.65 -4.79
N LEU A 87 12.49 0.49 -3.90
CA LEU A 87 13.25 -0.75 -3.76
C LEU A 87 13.38 -1.14 -2.30
N ASP A 88 13.29 -2.45 -2.06
CA ASP A 88 13.75 -3.01 -0.78
C ASP A 88 15.23 -3.39 -0.86
N GLN A 89 15.75 -3.96 0.22
CA GLN A 89 17.17 -4.31 0.30
C GLN A 89 17.57 -5.29 -0.82
N ALA A 90 16.77 -6.32 -1.05
CA ALA A 90 17.08 -7.35 -2.03
C ALA A 90 17.10 -6.78 -3.45
N GLU A 91 16.15 -5.91 -3.79
CA GLU A 91 16.06 -5.33 -5.12
C GLU A 91 17.11 -4.24 -5.34
N ALA A 92 17.44 -3.48 -4.30
CA ALA A 92 18.54 -2.51 -4.39
C ALA A 92 19.87 -3.22 -4.70
N GLN A 93 20.12 -4.35 -4.06
CA GLN A 93 21.33 -5.15 -4.33
C GLN A 93 21.28 -5.76 -5.73
N ARG A 94 20.14 -6.30 -6.14
CA ARG A 94 19.99 -6.94 -7.45
C ARG A 94 20.30 -5.99 -8.60
N TYR A 95 19.81 -4.74 -8.50
CA TYR A 95 19.95 -3.74 -9.55
C TYR A 95 21.06 -2.74 -9.27
N GLN A 96 21.86 -2.95 -8.23
CA GLN A 96 23.00 -2.11 -7.88
C GLN A 96 22.60 -0.64 -7.68
N ARG A 97 21.53 -0.45 -6.92
CA ARG A 97 21.06 0.89 -6.53
C ARG A 97 21.56 1.21 -5.12
N GLN A 98 21.75 2.50 -4.85
CA GLN A 98 22.40 2.94 -3.60
C GLN A 98 21.44 3.02 -2.43
N ALA A 99 20.14 3.17 -2.69
CA ALA A 99 19.19 3.47 -1.64
C ALA A 99 18.09 2.43 -1.56
N VAL A 100 17.67 2.18 -0.31
CA VAL A 100 16.49 1.38 0.02
C VAL A 100 15.45 2.35 0.54
N ASN A 101 14.27 2.40 -0.10
CA ASN A 101 13.26 3.39 0.25
C ASN A 101 11.85 2.82 0.39
N LEU A 102 11.71 1.50 0.46
CA LEU A 102 10.44 0.89 0.83
C LEU A 102 10.21 1.11 2.33
N ALA A 103 9.08 1.71 2.70
CA ALA A 103 8.78 2.00 4.10
C ALA A 103 8.54 0.71 4.88
N HIS A 104 8.78 0.76 6.19
CA HIS A 104 8.59 -0.38 7.07
C HIS A 104 7.10 -0.78 7.13
N GLY A 105 6.84 -2.07 7.01
CA GLY A 105 5.49 -2.63 7.05
C GLY A 105 5.00 -3.08 5.69
N TYR A 106 5.65 -2.67 4.60
CA TYR A 106 5.30 -3.06 3.24
C TYR A 106 6.20 -4.19 2.74
N GLN A 107 5.68 -5.00 1.82
CA GLN A 107 6.42 -6.06 1.15
C GLN A 107 6.26 -5.93 -0.35
N LEU A 108 7.36 -6.04 -1.10
CA LEU A 108 7.31 -6.15 -2.55
C LEU A 108 6.95 -7.56 -2.95
N SER A 109 5.95 -7.72 -3.82
CA SER A 109 5.60 -9.02 -4.35
C SER A 109 4.86 -8.86 -5.68
N GLY A 110 4.58 -9.98 -6.33
CA GLY A 110 3.92 -9.99 -7.63
C GLY A 110 2.41 -9.96 -7.53
N LEU A 111 1.77 -9.87 -8.71
CA LEU A 111 0.31 -9.86 -8.83
C LEU A 111 -0.33 -11.17 -8.33
N GLY A 112 0.45 -12.25 -8.21
CA GLY A 112 -0.04 -13.48 -7.61
C GLY A 112 -0.56 -13.30 -6.20
N GLN A 113 -0.01 -12.33 -5.45
CA GLN A 113 -0.49 -12.03 -4.10
C GLN A 113 -1.87 -11.37 -4.13
N LEU A 114 -2.15 -10.56 -5.14
CA LEU A 114 -3.49 -10.04 -5.34
C LEU A 114 -4.46 -11.18 -5.64
N HIS A 115 -4.11 -12.06 -6.56
CA HIS A 115 -4.93 -13.21 -6.91
C HIS A 115 -5.20 -14.10 -5.68
N ASP A 116 -4.18 -14.40 -4.90
CA ASP A 116 -4.31 -15.17 -3.68
C ASP A 116 -5.28 -14.51 -2.69
N GLY A 117 -5.16 -13.21 -2.52
CA GLY A 117 -6.07 -12.45 -1.66
C GLY A 117 -7.52 -12.49 -2.15
N LEU A 118 -7.72 -12.40 -3.47
CA LEU A 118 -9.05 -12.46 -4.05
C LEU A 118 -9.76 -13.78 -3.73
N GLN A 119 -9.00 -14.86 -3.65
CA GLN A 119 -9.57 -16.17 -3.34
C GLN A 119 -9.99 -16.30 -1.88
N GLN A 120 -9.38 -15.53 -1.00
CA GLN A 120 -9.67 -15.56 0.43
C GLN A 120 -10.73 -14.54 0.85
N ALA A 121 -10.99 -13.54 0.02
CA ALA A 121 -11.82 -12.40 0.38
C ALA A 121 -13.28 -12.61 -0.03
N ASP A 122 -14.17 -12.01 0.75
CA ASP A 122 -15.59 -11.91 0.38
C ASP A 122 -15.83 -10.74 -0.57
N ARG A 123 -15.06 -9.67 -0.43
CA ARG A 123 -15.18 -8.45 -1.22
C ARG A 123 -13.82 -7.88 -1.57
N VAL A 124 -13.72 -7.32 -2.75
CA VAL A 124 -12.55 -6.57 -3.21
C VAL A 124 -13.01 -5.17 -3.57
N ILE A 125 -12.40 -4.18 -2.94
CA ILE A 125 -12.72 -2.78 -3.18
C ILE A 125 -11.46 -2.09 -3.69
N SER A 126 -11.59 -1.40 -4.82
CA SER A 126 -10.47 -0.67 -5.44
C SER A 126 -10.71 0.83 -5.36
N PHE A 127 -9.65 1.56 -5.06
CA PHE A 127 -9.65 3.02 -4.97
C PHE A 127 -8.61 3.57 -5.93
N GLY A 128 -9.05 4.49 -6.78
CA GLY A 128 -8.16 5.09 -7.77
C GLY A 128 -8.92 6.03 -8.69
N GLY A 129 -8.25 6.43 -9.79
CA GLY A 129 -8.89 7.21 -10.84
C GLY A 129 -8.80 8.72 -10.71
N GLU A 130 -8.11 9.24 -9.73
CA GLU A 130 -7.87 10.68 -9.60
C GLU A 130 -6.44 11.04 -9.91
#